data_a82efbc3ea53940dca51332cf3752f70
#
_entry.id   a82efbc3ea53940dca51332cf3752f70
#
_cell.length_a   1.000
_cell.length_b   1.000
_cell.length_c   1.000
_cell.angle_alpha   90.00
_cell.angle_beta   90.00
_cell.angle_gamma   90.00
#
_symmetry.space_group_name_H-M   'P 1'
#
loop_
_entity.id
_entity.type
_entity.pdbx_description
1 polymer ?
#
loop_
_entity_poly.entity_id
_entity_poly.type
_entity_poly.pdbx_seq_one_letter_code
_entity_poly.pdbx_strand_id
1 'polypeptide(L)'
;FKLSDDIAFRFSNRSWSEWPLTVEKYVGWLTDPDMGGDTVNLFMDYETFGEHQWAESGIFEFMKYLPGAVIADGRLKFATPAEVAEAHQPVAILHSPYPISWADEERDVTAWLGNDMQNDAIESVYRLEKAVKATGDPGVLRTWRRLQTSDHFYYMSTKWFSDGDVHSYFNPYGTPYDAYINYMNVLADFRLTLDAASPLDPGTKSAVLESA
;
A
#
# COMPACT_ATOMS: atom_id res chain seq x y z
N PHE A 1 -9.83 -4.25 13.28
CA PHE A 1 -10.89 -5.09 12.74
C PHE A 1 -10.59 -5.41 11.28
N LYS A 2 -10.34 -6.66 10.95
CA LYS A 2 -9.98 -7.09 9.59
C LYS A 2 -11.22 -7.66 8.90
N LEU A 3 -11.73 -6.96 7.89
CA LEU A 3 -12.92 -7.36 7.15
C LEU A 3 -12.68 -7.71 5.68
N SER A 4 -11.50 -7.43 5.14
CA SER A 4 -11.20 -7.68 3.73
C SER A 4 -11.37 -9.14 3.34
N ASP A 5 -10.76 -10.03 4.11
CA ASP A 5 -10.82 -11.47 3.85
C ASP A 5 -12.23 -12.03 4.04
N ASP A 6 -13.01 -11.47 4.97
CA ASP A 6 -14.38 -11.90 5.18
C ASP A 6 -15.26 -11.61 3.96
N ILE A 7 -15.17 -10.42 3.38
CA ILE A 7 -15.92 -10.09 2.17
C ILE A 7 -15.50 -11.00 1.02
N ALA A 8 -14.20 -11.06 0.71
CA ALA A 8 -13.68 -11.89 -0.36
C ALA A 8 -14.05 -13.37 -0.17
N PHE A 9 -13.84 -13.90 1.04
CA PHE A 9 -14.16 -15.27 1.38
C PHE A 9 -15.65 -15.59 1.24
N ARG A 10 -16.54 -14.71 1.70
CA ARG A 10 -18.00 -14.94 1.62
C ARG A 10 -18.52 -14.89 0.19
N PHE A 11 -17.96 -14.08 -0.67
CA PHE A 11 -18.28 -14.09 -2.09
C PHE A 11 -17.73 -15.30 -2.83
N SER A 12 -16.58 -15.83 -2.41
CA SER A 12 -15.96 -17.01 -3.02
C SER A 12 -16.57 -18.32 -2.56
N ASN A 13 -16.94 -18.44 -1.29
CA ASN A 13 -17.38 -19.69 -0.68
C ASN A 13 -18.88 -19.91 -0.83
N ARG A 14 -19.30 -20.47 -1.96
CA ARG A 14 -20.70 -20.82 -2.24
C ARG A 14 -21.25 -21.94 -1.35
N SER A 15 -20.38 -22.70 -0.67
CA SER A 15 -20.79 -23.74 0.28
C SER A 15 -21.02 -23.22 1.70
N TRP A 16 -20.79 -21.93 1.94
CA TRP A 16 -21.14 -21.32 3.22
C TRP A 16 -22.65 -21.38 3.46
N SER A 17 -23.06 -21.86 4.62
CA SER A 17 -24.47 -22.14 4.96
C SER A 17 -25.39 -20.92 4.86
N GLU A 18 -24.84 -19.72 4.99
CA GLU A 18 -25.57 -18.46 4.91
C GLU A 18 -25.33 -17.72 3.58
N TRP A 19 -24.73 -18.38 2.61
CA TRP A 19 -24.54 -17.79 1.29
C TRP A 19 -25.86 -17.41 0.63
N PRO A 20 -26.00 -16.29 -0.08
CA PRO A 20 -24.97 -15.28 -0.35
C PRO A 20 -24.78 -14.27 0.77
N LEU A 21 -23.63 -13.61 0.80
CA LEU A 21 -23.45 -12.41 1.61
C LEU A 21 -24.32 -11.29 1.04
N THR A 22 -25.29 -10.82 1.82
CA THR A 22 -26.12 -9.66 1.48
C THR A 22 -25.68 -8.43 2.27
N VAL A 23 -26.09 -7.25 1.77
CA VAL A 23 -25.82 -5.99 2.46
C VAL A 23 -26.44 -5.96 3.85
N GLU A 24 -27.66 -6.50 4.00
CA GLU A 24 -28.36 -6.55 5.28
C GLU A 24 -27.65 -7.42 6.32
N LYS A 25 -27.12 -8.58 5.89
CA LYS A 25 -26.29 -9.43 6.77
C LYS A 25 -25.05 -8.70 7.24
N TYR A 26 -24.36 -8.04 6.30
CA TYR A 26 -23.13 -7.34 6.61
C TYR A 26 -23.35 -6.14 7.53
N VAL A 27 -24.40 -5.33 7.27
CA VAL A 27 -24.81 -4.24 8.16
C VAL A 27 -25.19 -4.77 9.54
N GLY A 28 -25.89 -5.92 9.61
CA GLY A 28 -26.21 -6.59 10.87
C GLY A 28 -24.94 -6.92 11.67
N TRP A 29 -23.89 -7.42 11.02
CA TRP A 29 -22.60 -7.68 11.69
C TRP A 29 -21.91 -6.41 12.17
N LEU A 30 -21.91 -5.34 11.35
CA LEU A 30 -21.32 -4.06 11.72
C LEU A 30 -22.02 -3.38 12.89
N THR A 31 -23.28 -3.69 13.10
CA THR A 31 -24.14 -3.08 14.13
C THR A 31 -24.47 -4.03 15.28
N ASP A 32 -23.79 -5.16 15.36
CA ASP A 32 -23.94 -6.12 16.45
C ASP A 32 -23.56 -5.46 17.78
N PRO A 33 -24.49 -5.39 18.75
CA PRO A 33 -24.24 -4.76 20.04
C PRO A 33 -23.14 -5.45 20.86
N ASP A 34 -22.87 -6.72 20.59
CA ASP A 34 -21.85 -7.49 21.30
C ASP A 34 -20.41 -7.13 20.82
N MET A 35 -20.28 -6.43 19.71
CA MET A 35 -18.96 -5.98 19.21
C MET A 35 -18.27 -4.98 20.15
N GLY A 36 -19.04 -4.17 20.87
CA GLY A 36 -18.52 -3.11 21.73
C GLY A 36 -17.74 -2.03 20.97
N GLY A 37 -17.40 -0.94 21.69
CA GLY A 37 -16.60 0.16 21.12
C GLY A 37 -17.41 1.17 20.32
N ASP A 38 -16.78 2.31 20.03
CA ASP A 38 -17.39 3.47 19.38
C ASP A 38 -17.08 3.56 17.89
N THR A 39 -16.18 2.70 17.39
CA THR A 39 -15.68 2.76 16.02
C THR A 39 -15.49 1.37 15.43
N VAL A 40 -16.00 1.16 14.24
CA VAL A 40 -15.72 -0.01 13.41
C VAL A 40 -14.77 0.39 12.30
N ASN A 41 -13.61 -0.25 12.23
CA ASN A 41 -12.62 0.01 11.19
C ASN A 41 -12.80 -1.02 10.06
N LEU A 42 -12.99 -0.52 8.84
CA LEU A 42 -13.06 -1.34 7.65
C LEU A 42 -11.73 -1.23 6.89
N PHE A 43 -10.96 -2.31 6.91
CA PHE A 43 -9.70 -2.43 6.15
C PHE A 43 -9.86 -3.54 5.13
N MET A 44 -9.64 -3.25 3.88
CA MET A 44 -9.69 -4.24 2.81
C MET A 44 -8.83 -3.82 1.63
N ASP A 45 -8.34 -4.81 0.90
CA ASP A 45 -7.59 -4.59 -0.32
C ASP A 45 -8.51 -4.17 -1.47
N TYR A 46 -8.10 -3.21 -2.27
CA TYR A 46 -8.88 -2.78 -3.44
C TYR A 46 -9.05 -3.89 -4.46
N GLU A 47 -8.08 -4.79 -4.56
CA GLU A 47 -8.08 -5.96 -5.44
C GLU A 47 -9.25 -6.92 -5.14
N THR A 48 -9.82 -6.86 -3.96
CA THR A 48 -11.07 -7.58 -3.67
C THR A 48 -12.17 -7.25 -4.68
N PHE A 49 -12.20 -6.00 -5.17
CA PHE A 49 -13.23 -5.49 -6.07
C PHE A 49 -12.74 -5.44 -7.52
N GLY A 50 -12.93 -6.51 -8.27
CA GLY A 50 -12.63 -6.57 -9.70
C GLY A 50 -11.50 -7.51 -10.08
N GLU A 51 -10.66 -7.91 -9.13
CA GLU A 51 -9.59 -8.86 -9.36
C GLU A 51 -9.86 -10.20 -8.65
N HIS A 52 -10.00 -10.21 -7.32
CA HIS A 52 -10.34 -11.42 -6.60
C HIS A 52 -11.82 -11.77 -6.73
N GLN A 53 -12.69 -10.78 -6.78
CA GLN A 53 -14.12 -10.94 -7.00
C GLN A 53 -14.55 -10.13 -8.21
N TRP A 54 -14.87 -10.83 -9.30
CA TRP A 54 -15.27 -10.22 -10.56
C TRP A 54 -16.75 -9.79 -10.52
N ALA A 55 -17.18 -9.06 -11.56
CA ALA A 55 -18.55 -8.53 -11.65
C ALA A 55 -19.62 -9.60 -11.47
N GLU A 56 -19.38 -10.80 -12.00
CA GLU A 56 -20.30 -11.94 -11.94
C GLU A 56 -20.53 -12.47 -10.53
N SER A 57 -19.65 -12.15 -9.58
CA SER A 57 -19.84 -12.49 -8.16
C SER A 57 -20.93 -11.65 -7.49
N GLY A 58 -21.29 -10.50 -8.08
CA GLY A 58 -22.20 -9.52 -7.48
C GLY A 58 -21.53 -8.54 -6.53
N ILE A 59 -20.21 -8.56 -6.41
CA ILE A 59 -19.45 -7.71 -5.47
C ILE A 59 -19.68 -6.21 -5.70
N PHE A 60 -19.80 -5.77 -6.96
CA PHE A 60 -20.02 -4.37 -7.28
C PHE A 60 -21.43 -3.90 -6.89
N GLU A 61 -22.46 -4.75 -7.06
CA GLU A 61 -23.81 -4.43 -6.58
C GLU A 61 -23.84 -4.38 -5.05
N PHE A 62 -23.14 -5.29 -4.37
CA PHE A 62 -22.98 -5.22 -2.93
C PHE A 62 -22.38 -3.89 -2.49
N MET A 63 -21.26 -3.47 -3.09
CA MET A 63 -20.60 -2.19 -2.77
C MET A 63 -21.45 -0.96 -3.10
N LYS A 64 -22.23 -1.02 -4.16
CA LYS A 64 -23.14 0.06 -4.55
C LYS A 64 -24.23 0.32 -3.50
N TYR A 65 -24.76 -0.73 -2.90
CA TYR A 65 -25.86 -0.62 -1.93
C TYR A 65 -25.39 -0.48 -0.48
N LEU A 66 -24.21 -0.97 -0.15
CA LEU A 66 -23.67 -0.98 1.22
C LEU A 66 -23.68 0.41 1.90
N PRO A 67 -23.14 1.49 1.29
CA PRO A 67 -23.13 2.80 1.96
C PRO A 67 -24.52 3.31 2.31
N GLY A 68 -25.48 3.16 1.38
CA GLY A 68 -26.87 3.57 1.59
C GLY A 68 -27.55 2.78 2.72
N ALA A 69 -27.29 1.49 2.79
CA ALA A 69 -27.85 0.64 3.83
C ALA A 69 -27.28 0.95 5.22
N VAL A 70 -25.99 1.22 5.33
CA VAL A 70 -25.34 1.64 6.59
C VAL A 70 -25.96 2.95 7.09
N ILE A 71 -26.17 3.93 6.20
CA ILE A 71 -26.77 5.22 6.56
C ILE A 71 -28.25 5.04 6.94
N ALA A 72 -28.99 4.22 6.20
CA ALA A 72 -30.42 3.97 6.47
C ALA A 72 -30.67 3.22 7.79
N ASP A 73 -29.74 2.38 8.23
CA ASP A 73 -29.82 1.71 9.53
C ASP A 73 -29.77 2.71 10.71
N GLY A 74 -29.02 3.81 10.56
CA GLY A 74 -28.98 4.95 11.49
C GLY A 74 -28.14 4.73 12.75
N ARG A 75 -27.61 3.55 13.00
CA ARG A 75 -26.73 3.25 14.15
C ARG A 75 -25.28 3.63 13.89
N LEU A 76 -24.86 3.68 12.63
CA LEU A 76 -23.52 4.00 12.19
C LEU A 76 -23.51 5.23 11.28
N LYS A 77 -22.41 5.92 11.24
CA LYS A 77 -22.10 6.96 10.25
C LYS A 77 -20.69 6.71 9.70
N PHE A 78 -20.47 7.08 8.46
CA PHE A 78 -19.12 7.10 7.91
C PHE A 78 -18.32 8.27 8.48
N ALA A 79 -17.05 8.02 8.78
CA ALA A 79 -16.08 9.02 9.18
C ALA A 79 -14.71 8.68 8.60
N THR A 80 -13.92 9.69 8.33
CA THR A 80 -12.51 9.52 7.99
C THR A 80 -11.70 9.21 9.25
N PRO A 81 -10.50 8.59 9.15
CA PRO A 81 -9.61 8.41 10.29
C PRO A 81 -9.29 9.72 11.03
N ALA A 82 -9.17 10.85 10.31
CA ALA A 82 -8.93 12.15 10.92
C ALA A 82 -10.10 12.61 11.79
N GLU A 83 -11.34 12.51 11.29
CA GLU A 83 -12.54 12.86 12.07
C GLU A 83 -12.71 11.99 13.31
N VAL A 84 -12.38 10.70 13.21
CA VAL A 84 -12.39 9.80 14.37
C VAL A 84 -11.31 10.20 15.38
N ALA A 85 -10.11 10.51 14.93
CA ALA A 85 -9.02 10.96 15.80
C ALA A 85 -9.32 12.29 16.51
N GLU A 86 -10.08 13.19 15.88
CA GLU A 86 -10.53 14.44 16.49
C GLU A 86 -11.67 14.23 17.51
N ALA A 87 -12.56 13.26 17.24
CA ALA A 87 -13.75 13.03 18.05
C ALA A 87 -13.49 12.16 19.29
N HIS A 88 -12.44 11.35 19.29
CA HIS A 88 -12.18 10.36 20.33
C HIS A 88 -10.80 10.53 20.95
N GLN A 89 -10.69 10.30 22.25
CA GLN A 89 -9.39 10.26 22.92
C GLN A 89 -8.73 8.89 22.72
N PRO A 90 -7.40 8.85 22.58
CA PRO A 90 -6.67 7.58 22.54
C PRO A 90 -6.94 6.75 23.81
N VAL A 91 -7.25 5.48 23.64
CA VAL A 91 -7.58 4.58 24.77
C VAL A 91 -6.40 3.69 25.17
N ALA A 92 -5.41 3.53 24.28
CA ALA A 92 -4.22 2.72 24.50
C ALA A 92 -3.10 3.10 23.55
N ILE A 93 -1.89 2.62 23.86
CA ILE A 93 -0.73 2.68 22.97
C ILE A 93 -0.60 1.32 22.28
N LEU A 94 -0.65 1.32 20.95
CA LEU A 94 -0.29 0.15 20.15
C LEU A 94 1.20 0.25 19.82
N HIS A 95 1.98 -0.72 20.27
CA HIS A 95 3.41 -0.78 20.00
C HIS A 95 3.71 -1.97 19.08
N SER A 96 4.31 -1.68 17.92
CA SER A 96 4.90 -2.69 17.04
C SER A 96 6.41 -2.49 17.05
N PRO A 97 7.19 -3.36 17.73
CA PRO A 97 8.64 -3.18 17.85
C PRO A 97 9.39 -3.45 16.55
N TYR A 98 8.77 -4.16 15.61
CA TYR A 98 9.35 -4.52 14.32
C TYR A 98 8.37 -4.20 13.18
N PRO A 99 8.88 -3.87 11.97
CA PRO A 99 8.04 -3.79 10.78
C PRO A 99 7.31 -5.11 10.54
N ILE A 100 6.01 -5.01 10.26
CA ILE A 100 5.16 -6.15 9.92
C ILE A 100 4.52 -5.88 8.57
N SER A 101 4.40 -6.91 7.75
CA SER A 101 3.66 -6.84 6.50
C SER A 101 2.74 -8.05 6.33
N TRP A 102 1.93 -8.04 5.29
CA TRP A 102 1.14 -9.18 4.85
C TRP A 102 1.93 -10.11 3.92
N ALA A 103 3.04 -9.61 3.37
CA ALA A 103 3.79 -10.32 2.33
C ALA A 103 4.65 -11.44 2.90
N ASP A 104 4.78 -12.50 2.11
CA ASP A 104 5.59 -13.70 2.32
C ASP A 104 5.24 -14.48 3.61
N GLU A 105 5.92 -15.58 3.84
CA GLU A 105 5.74 -16.37 5.07
C GLU A 105 6.29 -15.65 6.30
N GLU A 106 7.34 -14.85 6.12
CA GLU A 106 8.02 -14.12 7.20
C GLU A 106 7.18 -12.99 7.78
N ARG A 107 6.23 -12.44 7.02
CA ARG A 107 5.38 -11.32 7.44
C ARG A 107 6.15 -10.08 7.90
N ASP A 108 7.31 -9.87 7.32
CA ASP A 108 8.20 -8.73 7.56
C ASP A 108 8.35 -7.85 6.30
N VAL A 109 9.44 -7.11 6.15
CA VAL A 109 9.69 -6.24 4.99
C VAL A 109 10.68 -6.82 3.98
N THR A 110 11.08 -8.08 4.11
CA THR A 110 12.10 -8.68 3.24
C THR A 110 11.62 -8.90 1.79
N ALA A 111 10.32 -8.82 1.53
CA ALA A 111 9.77 -8.75 0.18
C ALA A 111 10.26 -7.51 -0.59
N TRP A 112 10.57 -6.41 0.12
CA TRP A 112 11.01 -5.12 -0.44
C TRP A 112 12.46 -4.77 -0.10
N LEU A 113 13.03 -5.34 0.95
CA LEU A 113 14.35 -5.03 1.51
C LEU A 113 15.18 -6.29 1.81
N GLY A 114 14.92 -7.37 1.08
CA GLY A 114 15.51 -8.69 1.34
C GLY A 114 16.84 -8.98 0.62
N ASN A 115 17.27 -8.11 -0.31
CA ASN A 115 18.51 -8.31 -1.04
C ASN A 115 19.25 -6.99 -1.33
N ASP A 116 20.50 -7.08 -1.78
CA ASP A 116 21.36 -5.93 -1.99
C ASP A 116 20.85 -4.96 -3.07
N MET A 117 20.19 -5.46 -4.12
CA MET A 117 19.59 -4.61 -5.16
C MET A 117 18.46 -3.75 -4.60
N GLN A 118 17.59 -4.33 -3.80
CA GLN A 118 16.50 -3.62 -3.14
C GLN A 118 17.02 -2.56 -2.18
N ASN A 119 18.02 -2.91 -1.37
CA ASN A 119 18.63 -2.02 -0.41
C ASN A 119 19.35 -0.86 -1.10
N ASP A 120 20.14 -1.13 -2.14
CA ASP A 120 20.81 -0.07 -2.91
C ASP A 120 19.81 0.88 -3.59
N ALA A 121 18.76 0.33 -4.18
CA ALA A 121 17.75 1.13 -4.86
C ALA A 121 17.02 2.07 -3.89
N ILE A 122 16.58 1.56 -2.73
CA ILE A 122 15.86 2.38 -1.75
C ILE A 122 16.76 3.42 -1.10
N GLU A 123 17.98 3.05 -0.74
CA GLU A 123 18.95 4.01 -0.22
C GLU A 123 19.26 5.10 -1.24
N SER A 124 19.45 4.73 -2.51
CA SER A 124 19.78 5.67 -3.56
C SER A 124 18.66 6.70 -3.82
N VAL A 125 17.40 6.32 -3.78
CA VAL A 125 16.28 7.27 -3.93
C VAL A 125 16.15 8.17 -2.70
N TYR A 126 16.34 7.65 -1.49
CA TYR A 126 16.26 8.47 -0.28
C TYR A 126 17.43 9.43 -0.10
N ARG A 127 18.64 9.10 -0.59
CA ARG A 127 19.76 10.05 -0.63
C ARG A 127 19.43 11.34 -1.37
N LEU A 128 18.51 11.32 -2.32
CA LEU A 128 18.10 12.51 -3.08
C LEU A 128 17.12 13.42 -2.32
N GLU A 129 16.58 13.00 -1.19
CA GLU A 129 15.52 13.70 -0.47
C GLU A 129 15.81 15.17 -0.22
N LYS A 130 17.00 15.46 0.33
CA LYS A 130 17.40 16.82 0.68
C LYS A 130 17.50 17.73 -0.55
N ALA A 131 18.10 17.22 -1.63
CA ALA A 131 18.25 17.97 -2.87
C ALA A 131 16.88 18.20 -3.55
N VAL A 132 16.03 17.19 -3.60
CA VAL A 132 14.67 17.29 -4.12
C VAL A 132 13.87 18.36 -3.38
N LYS A 133 13.86 18.30 -2.05
CA LYS A 133 13.11 19.28 -1.23
C LYS A 133 13.66 20.69 -1.37
N ALA A 134 14.96 20.85 -1.60
CA ALA A 134 15.60 22.14 -1.79
C ALA A 134 15.21 22.83 -3.11
N THR A 135 14.78 22.09 -4.14
CA THR A 135 14.31 22.69 -5.39
C THR A 135 13.03 23.52 -5.22
N GLY A 136 12.17 23.16 -4.27
CA GLY A 136 10.84 23.75 -4.14
C GLY A 136 9.89 23.45 -5.31
N ASP A 137 10.33 22.65 -6.30
CA ASP A 137 9.54 22.32 -7.49
C ASP A 137 8.58 21.15 -7.18
N PRO A 138 7.25 21.36 -7.29
CA PRO A 138 6.28 20.31 -7.05
C PRO A 138 6.32 19.17 -8.09
N GLY A 139 6.82 19.42 -9.30
CA GLY A 139 7.02 18.41 -10.33
C GLY A 139 8.16 17.45 -9.96
N VAL A 140 9.28 18.01 -9.56
CA VAL A 140 10.44 17.24 -9.05
C VAL A 140 10.05 16.42 -7.82
N LEU A 141 9.35 17.03 -6.86
CA LEU A 141 8.88 16.34 -5.65
C LEU A 141 7.92 15.19 -6.01
N ARG A 142 7.03 15.39 -6.97
CA ARG A 142 6.09 14.35 -7.43
C ARG A 142 6.82 13.17 -8.08
N THR A 143 7.81 13.45 -8.91
CA THR A 143 8.63 12.41 -9.57
C THR A 143 9.38 11.59 -8.52
N TRP A 144 10.03 12.25 -7.56
CA TRP A 144 10.72 11.57 -6.47
C TRP A 144 9.78 10.69 -5.64
N ARG A 145 8.56 11.15 -5.33
CA ARG A 145 7.55 10.35 -4.62
C ARG A 145 7.10 9.12 -5.43
N ARG A 146 6.98 9.24 -6.75
CA ARG A 146 6.65 8.09 -7.62
C ARG A 146 7.74 7.04 -7.65
N LEU A 147 9.00 7.45 -7.56
CA LEU A 147 10.13 6.52 -7.46
C LEU A 147 10.17 5.73 -6.14
N GLN A 148 9.38 6.12 -5.15
CA GLN A 148 9.25 5.43 -3.87
C GLN A 148 8.06 4.44 -3.82
N THR A 149 7.36 4.21 -4.92
CA THR A 149 6.30 3.22 -4.98
C THR A 149 6.87 1.84 -4.64
N SER A 150 6.23 1.13 -3.72
CA SER A 150 6.71 -0.14 -3.17
C SER A 150 6.96 -1.21 -4.23
N ASP A 151 6.14 -1.23 -5.29
CA ASP A 151 6.25 -2.20 -6.38
C ASP A 151 7.61 -2.18 -7.06
N HIS A 152 8.24 -1.01 -7.19
CA HIS A 152 9.59 -0.93 -7.78
C HIS A 152 10.58 -1.83 -7.04
N PHE A 153 10.53 -1.86 -5.71
CA PHE A 153 11.43 -2.67 -4.88
C PHE A 153 10.95 -4.13 -4.84
N TYR A 154 9.65 -4.36 -4.82
CA TYR A 154 9.05 -5.68 -4.86
C TYR A 154 9.46 -6.46 -6.12
N TYR A 155 9.48 -5.81 -7.27
CA TYR A 155 9.92 -6.42 -8.54
C TYR A 155 11.38 -6.85 -8.56
N MET A 156 12.22 -6.33 -7.66
CA MET A 156 13.64 -6.71 -7.48
C MET A 156 13.81 -7.88 -6.49
N SER A 157 12.72 -8.40 -5.90
CA SER A 157 12.79 -9.53 -4.98
C SER A 157 13.31 -10.78 -5.66
N THR A 158 14.20 -11.49 -5.00
CA THR A 158 14.71 -12.80 -5.45
C THR A 158 14.00 -13.98 -4.83
N LYS A 159 12.89 -13.74 -4.11
CA LYS A 159 12.09 -14.76 -3.43
C LYS A 159 11.08 -15.48 -4.34
N TRP A 160 11.09 -15.25 -5.63
CA TRP A 160 10.14 -15.79 -6.62
C TRP A 160 9.87 -17.30 -6.50
N PHE A 161 10.87 -18.04 -6.06
CA PHE A 161 10.79 -19.50 -5.98
C PHE A 161 10.24 -20.02 -4.64
N SER A 162 10.21 -19.18 -3.60
CA SER A 162 9.75 -19.59 -2.27
C SER A 162 8.29 -19.26 -2.01
N ASP A 163 7.78 -18.16 -2.58
CA ASP A 163 6.41 -17.67 -2.37
C ASP A 163 5.47 -17.86 -3.57
N GLY A 164 5.85 -18.68 -4.54
CA GLY A 164 5.06 -18.92 -5.74
C GLY A 164 5.01 -17.72 -6.68
N ASP A 165 3.96 -17.63 -7.49
CA ASP A 165 3.86 -16.64 -8.58
C ASP A 165 3.48 -15.23 -8.13
N VAL A 166 3.30 -14.98 -6.83
CA VAL A 166 2.84 -13.67 -6.33
C VAL A 166 3.80 -12.56 -6.73
N HIS A 167 5.11 -12.77 -6.60
CA HIS A 167 6.15 -11.81 -6.99
C HIS A 167 6.24 -11.58 -8.51
N SER A 168 5.79 -12.54 -9.32
CA SER A 168 5.83 -12.44 -10.78
C SER A 168 4.54 -11.93 -11.39
N TYR A 169 3.42 -12.01 -10.68
CA TYR A 169 2.07 -11.83 -11.23
C TYR A 169 1.87 -10.44 -11.87
N PHE A 170 2.29 -9.37 -11.21
CA PHE A 170 2.21 -8.01 -11.72
C PHE A 170 3.54 -7.46 -12.24
N ASN A 171 4.59 -8.27 -12.23
CA ASN A 171 5.92 -7.81 -12.59
C ASN A 171 6.04 -7.65 -14.12
N PRO A 172 6.27 -6.42 -14.63
CA PRO A 172 6.46 -6.18 -16.06
C PRO A 172 7.83 -6.62 -16.57
N TYR A 173 8.74 -7.04 -15.70
CA TYR A 173 10.11 -7.42 -16.03
C TYR A 173 10.28 -8.92 -16.08
N GLY A 174 11.21 -9.39 -16.92
CA GLY A 174 11.52 -10.80 -17.04
C GLY A 174 12.30 -11.37 -15.86
N THR A 175 13.08 -10.54 -15.18
CA THR A 175 13.88 -10.92 -14.02
C THR A 175 13.97 -9.78 -13.00
N PRO A 176 14.28 -10.08 -11.72
CA PRO A 176 14.58 -9.05 -10.71
C PRO A 176 15.76 -8.13 -11.09
N TYR A 177 16.72 -8.66 -11.84
CA TYR A 177 17.87 -7.89 -12.34
C TYR A 177 17.44 -6.85 -13.38
N ASP A 178 16.52 -7.20 -14.28
CA ASP A 178 15.96 -6.26 -15.25
C ASP A 178 15.20 -5.13 -14.54
N ALA A 179 14.44 -5.46 -13.50
CA ALA A 179 13.75 -4.47 -12.68
C ALA A 179 14.75 -3.50 -12.04
N TYR A 180 15.80 -4.00 -11.42
CA TYR A 180 16.86 -3.19 -10.81
C TYR A 180 17.56 -2.30 -11.82
N ILE A 181 18.01 -2.85 -12.95
CA ILE A 181 18.72 -2.09 -13.98
C ILE A 181 17.83 -0.95 -14.53
N ASN A 182 16.60 -1.24 -14.84
CA ASN A 182 15.65 -0.23 -15.33
C ASN A 182 15.39 0.86 -14.29
N TYR A 183 15.16 0.48 -13.04
CA TYR A 183 14.93 1.42 -11.96
C TYR A 183 16.14 2.34 -11.75
N MET A 184 17.35 1.78 -11.67
CA MET A 184 18.57 2.56 -11.46
C MET A 184 18.89 3.49 -12.64
N ASN A 185 18.56 3.09 -13.88
CA ASN A 185 18.66 3.96 -15.05
C ASN A 185 17.71 5.16 -14.95
N VAL A 186 16.46 4.93 -14.56
CA VAL A 186 15.48 6.02 -14.36
C VAL A 186 15.92 6.93 -13.21
N LEU A 187 16.42 6.36 -12.12
CA LEU A 187 16.93 7.14 -10.99
C LEU A 187 18.16 7.98 -11.36
N ALA A 188 19.05 7.44 -12.18
CA ALA A 188 20.22 8.17 -12.70
C ALA A 188 19.80 9.36 -13.58
N ASP A 189 18.83 9.16 -14.48
CA ASP A 189 18.27 10.24 -15.31
C ASP A 189 17.60 11.33 -14.45
N PHE A 190 16.82 10.91 -13.45
CA PHE A 190 16.21 11.84 -12.50
C PHE A 190 17.26 12.65 -11.73
N ARG A 191 18.37 12.03 -11.32
CA ARG A 191 19.49 12.71 -10.66
C ARG A 191 20.12 13.75 -11.56
N LEU A 192 20.36 13.43 -12.83
CA LEU A 192 20.90 14.40 -13.80
C LEU A 192 19.95 15.60 -13.97
N THR A 193 18.65 15.35 -14.03
CA THR A 193 17.62 16.41 -14.10
C THR A 193 17.65 17.28 -12.83
N LEU A 194 17.80 16.67 -11.66
CA LEU A 194 17.90 17.36 -10.38
C LEU A 194 19.15 18.24 -10.30
N ASP A 195 20.31 17.73 -10.73
CA ASP A 195 21.56 18.46 -10.76
C ASP A 195 21.50 19.67 -11.71
N ALA A 196 20.84 19.53 -12.87
CA ALA A 196 20.61 20.63 -13.81
C ALA A 196 19.66 21.70 -13.27
N ALA A 197 18.68 21.32 -12.47
CA ALA A 197 17.70 22.24 -11.86
C ALA A 197 18.22 22.91 -10.56
N SER A 198 19.34 22.43 -9.99
CA SER A 198 19.89 22.96 -8.74
C SER A 198 20.62 24.26 -8.96
N PRO A 199 20.30 25.34 -8.23
CA PRO A 199 21.04 26.61 -8.28
C PRO A 199 22.40 26.58 -7.58
N LEU A 200 22.89 25.42 -7.15
CA LEU A 200 24.15 25.30 -6.41
C LEU A 200 25.36 25.55 -7.31
N ASP A 201 26.32 26.33 -6.78
CA ASP A 201 27.62 26.61 -7.38
C ASP A 201 28.35 25.29 -7.72
N PRO A 202 29.04 25.20 -8.88
CA PRO A 202 29.78 24.02 -9.30
C PRO A 202 30.72 23.41 -8.25
N GLY A 203 31.31 24.22 -7.37
CA GLY A 203 32.13 23.77 -6.25
C GLY A 203 31.40 23.07 -5.13
N THR A 204 30.14 23.39 -4.92
CA THR A 204 29.27 22.75 -3.87
C THR A 204 28.65 21.45 -4.38
N LYS A 205 28.45 21.33 -5.70
CA LYS A 205 27.92 20.10 -6.32
C LYS A 205 28.83 18.90 -6.10
N SER A 206 30.13 19.07 -6.23
CA SER A 206 31.12 17.98 -6.05
C SER A 206 31.16 17.47 -4.60
N ALA A 207 31.10 18.36 -3.63
CA ALA A 207 31.20 18.00 -2.21
C ALA A 207 29.97 17.26 -1.67
N VAL A 208 28.77 17.52 -2.22
CA VAL A 208 27.53 16.81 -1.86
C VAL A 208 27.49 15.41 -2.46
N LEU A 209 28.14 15.22 -3.63
CA LEU A 209 28.20 13.94 -4.32
C LEU A 209 29.27 12.99 -3.75
N GLU A 210 30.35 13.54 -3.15
CA GLU A 210 31.41 12.76 -2.54
C GLU A 210 31.14 12.38 -1.08
N SER A 211 30.19 13.04 -0.42
CA SER A 211 29.77 12.75 0.97
C SER A 211 28.53 11.87 1.08
N ALA A 212 28.01 11.39 -0.03
CA ALA A 212 26.89 10.47 -0.17
C ALA A 212 27.36 9.14 -0.72
#